data_33cdf17e56db82a3e22ffc03f502c222
#
_entry.id   33cdf17e56db82a3e22ffc03f502c222
#
_cell.length_a   1.000
_cell.length_b   1.000
_cell.length_c   1.000
_cell.angle_alpha   90.00
_cell.angle_beta   90.00
_cell.angle_gamma   90.00
#
_symmetry.space_group_name_H-M   'P 1'
#
loop_
_entity.id
_entity.type
_entity.pdbx_description
1 polymer ?
#
loop_
_entity_poly.entity_id
_entity_poly.type
_entity_poly.pdbx_seq_one_letter_code
_entity_poly.pdbx_strand_id
1 'polypeptide(L)'
;NQFTLEFKVRKEGGNEGFFLYFGLSEDSNKGFVYNVAGWNNGTTAVEGVIGGRTSGVAGDRVSHSLETDKWYDAKLVVTPQKSELFMDGKLILAHAPETTPLQFFSSGYDEATGEVIVKVVNSEAQSYPLRIKLDGVDSVEKTGKVISLSAASDMDENSFEEPMKISPKESEYKGFGKSFDYTFPPFSYTILRVKAK
;
A
#
# COMPACT_ATOMS: atom_id res chain seq x y z
N ASN A 1 -14.06 -0.76 -3.23
CA ASN A 1 -15.44 -0.25 -3.28
C ASN A 1 -15.55 0.83 -4.35
N GLN A 2 -16.72 0.90 -5.00
CA GLN A 2 -17.03 1.92 -5.99
C GLN A 2 -18.37 2.56 -5.60
N PHE A 3 -18.41 3.88 -5.60
CA PHE A 3 -19.64 4.62 -5.30
C PHE A 3 -19.61 6.05 -5.86
N THR A 4 -20.78 6.67 -5.93
CA THR A 4 -20.95 8.11 -6.19
C THR A 4 -21.79 8.69 -5.06
N LEU A 5 -21.32 9.80 -4.50
CA LEU A 5 -22.03 10.58 -3.49
C LEU A 5 -22.33 11.97 -4.07
N GLU A 6 -23.59 12.39 -4.02
CA GLU A 6 -24.04 13.73 -4.46
C GLU A 6 -24.74 14.40 -3.28
N PHE A 7 -24.38 15.65 -3.01
CA PHE A 7 -24.94 16.42 -1.90
C PHE A 7 -24.83 17.93 -2.14
N LYS A 8 -25.57 18.70 -1.36
CA LYS A 8 -25.41 20.15 -1.34
C LYS A 8 -24.65 20.58 -0.09
N VAL A 9 -23.76 21.54 -0.25
CA VAL A 9 -22.97 22.09 0.85
C VAL A 9 -22.93 23.61 0.77
N ARG A 10 -22.93 24.26 1.95
CA ARG A 10 -22.80 25.70 2.09
C ARG A 10 -21.83 25.99 3.25
N LYS A 11 -20.89 26.89 3.00
CA LYS A 11 -20.03 27.44 4.04
C LYS A 11 -20.76 28.60 4.71
N GLU A 12 -21.00 28.50 6.02
CA GLU A 12 -21.72 29.54 6.78
C GLU A 12 -20.81 30.60 7.40
N GLY A 13 -19.50 30.32 7.48
CA GLY A 13 -18.50 31.25 8.02
C GLY A 13 -17.15 30.58 8.26
N GLY A 14 -16.22 31.33 8.88
CA GLY A 14 -14.88 30.82 9.21
C GLY A 14 -13.89 30.89 8.04
N ASN A 15 -12.68 30.45 8.29
CA ASN A 15 -11.56 30.51 7.35
C ASN A 15 -11.28 29.16 6.65
N GLU A 16 -12.08 28.13 6.93
CA GLU A 16 -11.91 26.80 6.37
C GLU A 16 -13.19 26.37 5.66
N GLY A 17 -13.07 25.45 4.70
CA GLY A 17 -14.21 24.83 4.07
C GLY A 17 -14.72 23.62 4.87
N PHE A 18 -14.62 22.42 4.30
CA PHE A 18 -15.11 21.20 4.97
C PHE A 18 -14.23 19.98 4.65
N PHE A 19 -14.36 18.96 5.50
CA PHE A 19 -13.72 17.65 5.28
C PHE A 19 -14.75 16.66 4.74
N LEU A 20 -14.35 15.91 3.72
CA LEU A 20 -15.12 14.81 3.16
C LEU A 20 -14.30 13.52 3.24
N TYR A 21 -14.58 12.71 4.26
CA TYR A 21 -13.89 11.44 4.49
C TYR A 21 -14.45 10.34 3.59
N PHE A 22 -13.57 9.47 3.06
CA PHE A 22 -13.96 8.34 2.23
C PHE A 22 -12.95 7.21 2.30
N GLY A 23 -13.36 6.00 1.90
CA GLY A 23 -12.50 4.82 1.89
C GLY A 23 -11.96 4.46 3.28
N LEU A 24 -12.70 4.78 4.33
CA LEU A 24 -12.29 4.48 5.70
C LEU A 24 -12.34 2.98 5.96
N SER A 25 -11.34 2.46 6.70
CA SER A 25 -11.39 1.14 7.31
C SER A 25 -12.52 1.05 8.36
N GLU A 26 -12.94 -0.16 8.74
CA GLU A 26 -14.02 -0.36 9.73
C GLU A 26 -13.76 0.37 11.05
N ASP A 27 -12.51 0.40 11.49
CA ASP A 27 -12.08 1.09 12.70
C ASP A 27 -11.81 2.59 12.49
N SER A 28 -12.04 3.10 11.26
CA SER A 28 -11.78 4.48 10.83
C SER A 28 -10.32 4.95 11.00
N ASN A 29 -9.38 4.02 11.16
CA ASN A 29 -7.97 4.33 11.36
C ASN A 29 -7.18 4.59 10.07
N LYS A 30 -7.67 4.11 8.92
CA LYS A 30 -7.05 4.30 7.61
C LYS A 30 -8.09 4.79 6.61
N GLY A 31 -7.67 5.61 5.65
CA GLY A 31 -8.53 6.10 4.57
C GLY A 31 -8.02 7.41 3.97
N PHE A 32 -8.93 8.15 3.40
CA PHE A 32 -8.65 9.44 2.77
C PHE A 32 -9.67 10.49 3.18
N VAL A 33 -9.26 11.76 3.05
CA VAL A 33 -10.14 12.91 3.22
C VAL A 33 -9.86 13.95 2.16
N TYR A 34 -10.88 14.44 1.48
CA TYR A 34 -10.80 15.73 0.78
C TYR A 34 -10.92 16.87 1.80
N ASN A 35 -9.84 17.61 1.99
CA ASN A 35 -9.86 18.89 2.68
C ASN A 35 -10.24 19.96 1.65
N VAL A 36 -11.52 20.30 1.60
CA VAL A 36 -12.09 21.19 0.58
C VAL A 36 -12.03 22.63 1.05
N ALA A 37 -11.35 23.49 0.29
CA ALA A 37 -11.13 24.88 0.63
C ALA A 37 -10.54 25.06 2.05
N GLY A 38 -9.59 24.18 2.42
CA GLY A 38 -8.78 24.29 3.61
C GLY A 38 -7.69 25.35 3.48
N TRP A 39 -6.79 25.38 4.47
CA TRP A 39 -5.66 26.32 4.53
C TRP A 39 -6.08 27.76 4.24
N ASN A 40 -6.93 28.28 5.12
CA ASN A 40 -7.46 29.64 5.05
C ASN A 40 -8.33 29.88 3.81
N ASN A 41 -9.21 28.93 3.50
CA ASN A 41 -10.12 28.95 2.33
C ASN A 41 -9.40 29.14 0.99
N GLY A 42 -8.22 28.55 0.85
CA GLY A 42 -7.36 28.79 -0.33
C GLY A 42 -7.01 27.54 -1.14
N THR A 43 -7.18 26.35 -0.57
CA THR A 43 -6.67 25.12 -1.19
C THR A 43 -7.60 23.94 -0.96
N THR A 44 -7.78 23.11 -1.98
CA THR A 44 -8.36 21.78 -1.85
C THR A 44 -7.27 20.73 -2.10
N ALA A 45 -7.17 19.74 -1.22
CA ALA A 45 -6.23 18.62 -1.33
C ALA A 45 -6.86 17.32 -0.84
N VAL A 46 -6.25 16.19 -1.22
CA VAL A 46 -6.50 14.90 -0.57
C VAL A 46 -5.42 14.66 0.48
N GLU A 47 -5.85 14.31 1.67
CA GLU A 47 -4.96 13.91 2.77
C GLU A 47 -5.21 12.43 3.10
N GLY A 48 -4.15 11.72 3.52
CA GLY A 48 -4.27 10.39 4.07
C GLY A 48 -4.85 10.43 5.50
N VAL A 49 -5.49 9.35 5.91
CA VAL A 49 -5.91 9.12 7.30
C VAL A 49 -5.12 7.94 7.84
N ILE A 50 -4.38 8.15 8.93
CA ILE A 50 -3.61 7.11 9.64
C ILE A 50 -3.85 7.29 11.14
N GLY A 51 -4.21 6.22 11.83
CA GLY A 51 -4.53 6.27 13.25
C GLY A 51 -5.71 7.21 13.57
N GLY A 52 -6.68 7.32 12.66
CA GLY A 52 -7.84 8.20 12.80
C GLY A 52 -7.56 9.70 12.65
N ARG A 53 -6.37 10.08 12.19
CA ARG A 53 -5.95 11.48 12.00
C ARG A 53 -5.46 11.71 10.58
N THR A 54 -5.56 12.95 10.11
CA THR A 54 -4.96 13.35 8.84
C THR A 54 -3.44 13.23 8.93
N SER A 55 -2.83 12.60 7.91
CA SER A 55 -1.40 12.28 7.86
C SER A 55 -0.61 13.10 6.83
N GLY A 56 -1.21 14.18 6.35
CA GLY A 56 -0.64 15.06 5.34
C GLY A 56 -1.20 14.82 3.94
N VAL A 57 -0.77 15.66 3.00
CA VAL A 57 -1.26 15.63 1.62
C VAL A 57 -0.81 14.35 0.95
N ALA A 58 -1.78 13.56 0.49
CA ALA A 58 -1.57 12.26 -0.15
C ALA A 58 -1.51 12.35 -1.69
N GLY A 59 -1.64 13.52 -2.27
CA GLY A 59 -1.65 13.74 -3.71
C GLY A 59 -1.53 15.22 -4.07
N ASP A 60 -2.01 15.55 -5.24
CA ASP A 60 -2.00 16.93 -5.71
C ASP A 60 -2.91 17.83 -4.86
N ARG A 61 -2.63 19.12 -4.94
CA ARG A 61 -3.46 20.18 -4.36
C ARG A 61 -3.78 21.21 -5.41
N VAL A 62 -4.95 21.84 -5.28
CA VAL A 62 -5.37 22.91 -6.20
C VAL A 62 -5.81 24.14 -5.43
N SER A 63 -5.58 25.33 -6.00
CA SER A 63 -6.16 26.56 -5.48
C SER A 63 -7.68 26.51 -5.67
N HIS A 64 -8.42 26.55 -4.57
CA HIS A 64 -9.87 26.48 -4.56
C HIS A 64 -10.41 27.10 -3.28
N SER A 65 -11.45 27.91 -3.41
CA SER A 65 -12.10 28.60 -2.30
C SER A 65 -13.62 28.46 -2.41
N LEU A 66 -14.30 28.59 -1.28
CA LEU A 66 -15.77 28.62 -1.17
C LEU A 66 -16.23 30.01 -0.71
N GLU A 67 -17.21 30.56 -1.39
CA GLU A 67 -17.89 31.76 -0.96
C GLU A 67 -18.80 31.47 0.24
N THR A 68 -18.82 32.37 1.23
CA THR A 68 -19.71 32.25 2.37
C THR A 68 -21.17 32.43 1.91
N ASP A 69 -22.08 31.67 2.53
CA ASP A 69 -23.53 31.66 2.27
C ASP A 69 -23.96 31.23 0.87
N LYS A 70 -23.06 30.74 0.04
CA LYS A 70 -23.36 30.16 -1.26
C LYS A 70 -23.54 28.66 -1.19
N TRP A 71 -24.61 28.14 -1.80
CA TRP A 71 -24.82 26.72 -1.99
C TRP A 71 -24.03 26.20 -3.20
N TYR A 72 -23.41 25.04 -3.02
CA TYR A 72 -22.70 24.30 -4.05
C TYR A 72 -23.28 22.91 -4.22
N ASP A 73 -23.39 22.44 -5.44
CA ASP A 73 -23.65 21.04 -5.75
C ASP A 73 -22.32 20.27 -5.76
N ALA A 74 -22.12 19.42 -4.75
CA ALA A 74 -20.91 18.63 -4.60
C ALA A 74 -21.15 17.19 -5.05
N LYS A 75 -20.16 16.60 -5.73
CA LYS A 75 -20.17 15.21 -6.16
C LYS A 75 -18.80 14.58 -5.93
N LEU A 76 -18.79 13.45 -5.25
CA LEU A 76 -17.62 12.59 -5.09
C LEU A 76 -17.85 11.29 -5.87
N VAL A 77 -16.96 10.99 -6.79
CA VAL A 77 -16.91 9.70 -7.49
C VAL A 77 -15.69 8.93 -6.99
N VAL A 78 -15.89 7.73 -6.48
CA VAL A 78 -14.81 6.83 -6.04
C VAL A 78 -14.87 5.55 -6.84
N THR A 79 -13.74 5.17 -7.40
CA THR A 79 -13.50 3.91 -8.09
C THR A 79 -12.29 3.20 -7.45
N PRO A 80 -12.00 1.94 -7.79
CA PRO A 80 -10.78 1.27 -7.31
C PRO A 80 -9.47 1.97 -7.73
N GLN A 81 -9.50 2.79 -8.80
CA GLN A 81 -8.31 3.42 -9.36
C GLN A 81 -8.15 4.88 -8.96
N LYS A 82 -9.26 5.57 -8.66
CA LYS A 82 -9.23 7.01 -8.36
C LYS A 82 -10.45 7.49 -7.60
N SER A 83 -10.31 8.67 -7.01
CA SER A 83 -11.43 9.49 -6.55
C SER A 83 -11.44 10.84 -7.29
N GLU A 84 -12.62 11.41 -7.50
CA GLU A 84 -12.82 12.68 -8.20
C GLU A 84 -13.85 13.50 -7.46
N LEU A 85 -13.46 14.72 -7.08
CA LEU A 85 -14.35 15.70 -6.45
C LEU A 85 -14.77 16.75 -7.46
N PHE A 86 -16.08 16.95 -7.59
CA PHE A 86 -16.70 17.97 -8.42
C PHE A 86 -17.47 18.96 -7.53
N MET A 87 -17.43 20.24 -7.92
CA MET A 87 -18.27 21.31 -7.36
C MET A 87 -18.95 22.03 -8.50
N ASP A 88 -20.28 22.17 -8.43
CA ASP A 88 -21.12 22.78 -9.48
C ASP A 88 -20.84 22.18 -10.89
N GLY A 89 -20.66 20.86 -10.94
CA GLY A 89 -20.36 20.12 -12.17
C GLY A 89 -18.92 20.25 -12.67
N LYS A 90 -18.08 21.08 -12.06
CA LYS A 90 -16.67 21.24 -12.44
C LYS A 90 -15.79 20.31 -11.61
N LEU A 91 -14.90 19.56 -12.26
CA LEU A 91 -13.85 18.79 -11.58
C LEU A 91 -12.92 19.76 -10.83
N ILE A 92 -12.83 19.59 -9.51
CA ILE A 92 -11.93 20.37 -8.66
C ILE A 92 -10.61 19.63 -8.52
N LEU A 93 -10.65 18.34 -8.12
CA LEU A 93 -9.45 17.55 -7.90
C LEU A 93 -9.75 16.08 -8.16
N ALA A 94 -8.84 15.41 -8.86
CA ALA A 94 -8.78 13.96 -8.94
C ALA A 94 -7.58 13.45 -8.15
N HIS A 95 -7.75 12.34 -7.46
CA HIS A 95 -6.69 11.66 -6.74
C HIS A 95 -6.67 10.18 -7.13
N ALA A 96 -5.54 9.72 -7.63
CA ALA A 96 -5.23 8.32 -7.80
C ALA A 96 -4.22 7.94 -6.72
N PRO A 97 -4.60 7.12 -5.73
CA PRO A 97 -3.63 6.67 -4.74
C PRO A 97 -2.49 5.95 -5.43
N GLU A 98 -1.26 6.23 -5.02
CA GLU A 98 -0.11 5.47 -5.49
C GLU A 98 -0.35 3.99 -5.16
N THR A 99 -0.38 3.17 -6.18
CA THR A 99 -0.41 1.72 -5.99
C THR A 99 1.00 1.29 -5.61
N THR A 100 1.28 1.24 -4.32
CA THR A 100 2.50 0.59 -3.84
C THR A 100 2.42 -0.88 -4.22
N PRO A 101 3.41 -1.42 -4.95
CA PRO A 101 3.45 -2.85 -5.17
C PRO A 101 3.36 -3.59 -3.84
N LEU A 102 2.53 -4.63 -3.78
CA LEU A 102 2.38 -5.44 -2.57
C LEU A 102 3.44 -6.55 -2.51
N GLN A 103 4.17 -6.75 -3.59
CA GLN A 103 5.31 -7.66 -3.68
C GLN A 103 6.55 -6.94 -4.18
N PHE A 104 7.69 -7.24 -3.55
CA PHE A 104 9.00 -6.72 -3.96
C PHE A 104 9.96 -7.88 -4.15
N PHE A 105 10.78 -7.79 -5.19
CA PHE A 105 11.69 -8.86 -5.59
C PHE A 105 13.10 -8.30 -5.76
N SER A 106 14.09 -9.06 -5.33
CA SER A 106 15.48 -8.84 -5.73
C SER A 106 16.23 -10.17 -5.79
N SER A 107 17.24 -10.24 -6.63
CA SER A 107 18.10 -11.41 -6.72
C SER A 107 19.57 -10.99 -6.88
N GLY A 108 20.47 -11.89 -6.53
CA GLY A 108 21.89 -11.72 -6.70
C GLY A 108 22.59 -13.07 -6.68
N TYR A 109 23.84 -13.06 -7.13
CA TYR A 109 24.75 -14.19 -7.07
C TYR A 109 25.90 -13.87 -6.12
N ASP A 110 26.14 -14.74 -5.17
CA ASP A 110 27.25 -14.66 -4.23
C ASP A 110 28.41 -15.54 -4.75
N GLU A 111 29.40 -14.90 -5.35
CA GLU A 111 30.57 -15.59 -5.92
C GLU A 111 31.37 -16.36 -4.87
N ALA A 112 31.44 -15.86 -3.63
CA ALA A 112 32.20 -16.52 -2.56
C ALA A 112 31.57 -17.84 -2.14
N THR A 113 30.26 -17.92 -2.16
CA THR A 113 29.53 -19.15 -1.78
C THR A 113 29.01 -19.92 -2.99
N GLY A 114 29.00 -19.37 -4.20
CA GLY A 114 28.38 -19.96 -5.38
C GLY A 114 26.86 -20.13 -5.23
N GLU A 115 26.21 -19.18 -4.57
CA GLU A 115 24.78 -19.25 -4.32
C GLU A 115 24.02 -18.16 -5.09
N VAL A 116 22.93 -18.55 -5.71
CA VAL A 116 21.88 -17.61 -6.11
C VAL A 116 21.03 -17.31 -4.86
N ILE A 117 20.79 -16.02 -4.62
CA ILE A 117 20.00 -15.52 -3.52
C ILE A 117 18.80 -14.78 -4.14
N VAL A 118 17.59 -15.24 -3.83
CA VAL A 118 16.33 -14.57 -4.23
C VAL A 118 15.64 -14.07 -2.97
N LYS A 119 15.29 -12.80 -2.95
CA LYS A 119 14.62 -12.13 -1.83
C LYS A 119 13.27 -11.67 -2.29
N VAL A 120 12.22 -12.00 -1.53
CA VAL A 120 10.85 -11.63 -1.84
C VAL A 120 10.16 -11.10 -0.59
N VAL A 121 9.53 -9.92 -0.72
CA VAL A 121 8.58 -9.40 0.24
C VAL A 121 7.18 -9.65 -0.32
N ASN A 122 6.31 -10.25 0.49
CA ASN A 122 4.88 -10.33 0.25
C ASN A 122 4.15 -9.60 1.38
N SER A 123 3.61 -8.42 1.11
CA SER A 123 2.86 -7.62 2.08
C SER A 123 1.36 -7.85 2.04
N GLU A 124 0.88 -8.84 1.27
CA GLU A 124 -0.53 -9.20 1.25
C GLU A 124 -0.90 -10.19 2.36
N ALA A 125 -2.20 -10.18 2.72
CA ALA A 125 -2.81 -11.15 3.63
C ALA A 125 -2.98 -12.54 3.02
N GLN A 126 -2.58 -12.72 1.75
CA GLN A 126 -2.68 -13.98 1.02
C GLN A 126 -1.31 -14.49 0.62
N SER A 127 -1.19 -15.82 0.56
CA SER A 127 0.01 -16.46 0.03
C SER A 127 0.18 -16.13 -1.46
N TYR A 128 1.41 -15.90 -1.86
CA TYR A 128 1.77 -15.52 -3.23
C TYR A 128 2.53 -16.65 -3.93
N PRO A 129 1.88 -17.44 -4.79
CA PRO A 129 2.56 -18.47 -5.60
C PRO A 129 3.29 -17.82 -6.77
N LEU A 130 4.54 -18.19 -6.97
CA LEU A 130 5.39 -17.66 -8.04
C LEU A 130 6.21 -18.75 -8.68
N ARG A 131 6.28 -18.76 -10.01
CA ARG A 131 7.27 -19.51 -10.78
C ARG A 131 8.53 -18.68 -10.96
N ILE A 132 9.64 -19.17 -10.43
CA ILE A 132 10.96 -18.52 -10.49
C ILE A 132 11.78 -19.22 -11.57
N LYS A 133 12.40 -18.42 -12.45
CA LYS A 133 13.32 -18.87 -13.47
C LYS A 133 14.68 -18.21 -13.22
N LEU A 134 15.73 -19.05 -13.13
CA LEU A 134 17.11 -18.61 -12.94
C LEU A 134 17.81 -18.66 -14.31
N ASP A 135 18.03 -17.49 -14.89
CA ASP A 135 18.79 -17.34 -16.13
C ASP A 135 20.28 -17.06 -15.83
N GLY A 136 21.16 -17.44 -16.73
CA GLY A 136 22.61 -17.20 -16.59
C GLY A 136 23.35 -18.19 -15.70
N VAL A 137 22.71 -19.32 -15.36
CA VAL A 137 23.35 -20.44 -14.62
C VAL A 137 23.27 -21.74 -15.42
N ASP A 138 24.33 -22.53 -15.35
CA ASP A 138 24.39 -23.83 -16.06
C ASP A 138 23.67 -24.93 -15.32
N SER A 139 23.76 -24.93 -13.99
CA SER A 139 23.11 -25.93 -13.12
C SER A 139 22.66 -25.29 -11.80
N VAL A 140 21.66 -25.91 -11.18
CA VAL A 140 21.13 -25.52 -9.87
C VAL A 140 20.91 -26.77 -9.04
N GLU A 141 21.38 -26.78 -7.79
CA GLU A 141 21.13 -27.87 -6.84
C GLU A 141 19.63 -27.95 -6.54
N LYS A 142 19.13 -29.18 -6.28
CA LYS A 142 17.72 -29.40 -5.97
C LYS A 142 17.34 -28.97 -4.56
N THR A 143 18.33 -28.88 -3.67
CA THR A 143 18.14 -28.58 -2.26
C THR A 143 18.84 -27.28 -1.91
N GLY A 144 18.19 -26.44 -1.15
CA GLY A 144 18.73 -25.17 -0.68
C GLY A 144 18.02 -24.68 0.58
N LYS A 145 18.46 -23.53 1.07
CA LYS A 145 17.99 -22.92 2.31
C LYS A 145 16.87 -21.90 2.02
N VAL A 146 15.87 -21.91 2.88
CA VAL A 146 14.84 -20.86 2.96
C VAL A 146 14.94 -20.20 4.34
N ILE A 147 15.01 -18.88 4.34
CA ILE A 147 14.92 -18.07 5.56
C ILE A 147 13.66 -17.20 5.40
N SER A 148 12.68 -17.37 6.28
CA SER A 148 11.43 -16.65 6.22
C SER A 148 11.14 -15.93 7.54
N LEU A 149 10.82 -14.65 7.43
CA LEU A 149 10.24 -13.84 8.48
C LEU A 149 8.78 -13.58 8.07
N SER A 150 7.81 -14.00 8.89
CA SER A 150 6.38 -13.82 8.57
C SER A 150 5.58 -13.47 9.81
N ALA A 151 4.50 -12.75 9.61
CA ALA A 151 3.54 -12.34 10.62
C ALA A 151 2.14 -12.90 10.30
N ALA A 152 1.23 -12.87 11.26
CA ALA A 152 -0.17 -13.24 11.04
C ALA A 152 -0.98 -12.04 10.53
N SER A 153 -0.51 -10.82 10.78
CA SER A 153 -1.13 -9.55 10.39
C SER A 153 -0.06 -8.53 10.03
N ASP A 154 -0.42 -7.53 9.24
CA ASP A 154 0.40 -6.36 8.93
C ASP A 154 0.64 -5.45 10.16
N MET A 155 -0.14 -5.64 11.22
CA MET A 155 -0.03 -4.92 12.50
C MET A 155 0.77 -5.67 13.56
N ASP A 156 1.23 -6.89 13.27
CA ASP A 156 2.03 -7.65 14.22
C ASP A 156 3.40 -7.03 14.40
N GLU A 157 3.81 -6.91 15.65
CA GLU A 157 5.13 -6.41 16.05
C GLU A 157 5.71 -7.20 17.22
N ASN A 158 7.01 -7.11 17.39
CA ASN A 158 7.67 -7.61 18.59
C ASN A 158 7.51 -6.63 19.73
N SER A 159 7.29 -7.11 20.95
CA SER A 159 7.24 -6.34 22.18
C SER A 159 8.33 -6.75 23.16
N PHE A 160 8.42 -6.05 24.29
CA PHE A 160 9.33 -6.47 25.38
C PHE A 160 8.91 -7.80 26.00
N GLU A 161 7.61 -8.09 26.03
CA GLU A 161 7.05 -9.34 26.55
C GLU A 161 7.21 -10.49 25.54
N GLU A 162 7.12 -10.19 24.23
CA GLU A 162 7.23 -11.17 23.14
C GLU A 162 8.27 -10.73 22.09
N PRO A 163 9.57 -10.67 22.45
CA PRO A 163 10.60 -10.12 21.57
C PRO A 163 10.91 -10.98 20.34
N MET A 164 10.43 -12.21 20.32
CA MET A 164 10.64 -13.19 19.25
C MET A 164 9.34 -13.65 18.57
N LYS A 165 8.23 -12.93 18.79
CA LYS A 165 6.93 -13.20 18.14
C LYS A 165 7.10 -13.29 16.62
N ILE A 166 7.83 -12.32 16.07
CA ILE A 166 8.24 -12.32 14.66
C ILE A 166 9.74 -12.48 14.62
N SER A 167 10.21 -13.63 14.17
CA SER A 167 11.62 -13.97 14.09
C SER A 167 11.94 -14.79 12.84
N PRO A 168 13.15 -14.69 12.27
CA PRO A 168 13.56 -15.50 11.13
C PRO A 168 13.48 -16.99 11.44
N LYS A 169 12.86 -17.75 10.54
CA LYS A 169 12.81 -19.23 10.59
C LYS A 169 13.58 -19.79 9.41
N GLU A 170 14.50 -20.70 9.68
CA GLU A 170 15.24 -21.41 8.64
C GLU A 170 14.62 -22.77 8.37
N SER A 171 14.58 -23.15 7.09
CA SER A 171 14.13 -24.46 6.62
C SER A 171 14.88 -24.87 5.36
N GLU A 172 14.77 -26.15 5.01
CA GLU A 172 15.26 -26.70 3.75
C GLU A 172 14.12 -26.79 2.73
N TYR A 173 14.41 -26.45 1.48
CA TYR A 173 13.51 -26.66 0.36
C TYR A 173 14.19 -27.55 -0.69
N LYS A 174 13.46 -28.57 -1.18
CA LYS A 174 13.99 -29.62 -2.09
C LYS A 174 13.46 -29.49 -3.52
N GLY A 175 12.83 -28.41 -3.86
CA GLY A 175 12.18 -28.17 -5.15
C GLY A 175 12.95 -27.24 -6.08
N PHE A 176 14.19 -26.85 -5.76
CA PHE A 176 14.97 -25.95 -6.59
C PHE A 176 15.36 -26.55 -7.95
N GLY A 177 15.59 -25.69 -8.91
CA GLY A 177 16.05 -25.98 -10.25
C GLY A 177 16.18 -24.71 -11.06
N LYS A 178 16.55 -24.80 -12.34
CA LYS A 178 16.58 -23.63 -13.25
C LYS A 178 15.20 -22.96 -13.40
N SER A 179 14.12 -23.72 -13.18
CA SER A 179 12.77 -23.21 -13.04
C SER A 179 12.06 -24.01 -11.96
N PHE A 180 11.45 -23.33 -11.00
CA PHE A 180 10.75 -23.96 -9.88
C PHE A 180 9.62 -23.07 -9.39
N ASP A 181 8.64 -23.68 -8.71
CA ASP A 181 7.51 -22.96 -8.09
C ASP A 181 7.78 -22.82 -6.59
N TYR A 182 7.49 -21.65 -6.03
CA TYR A 182 7.52 -21.42 -4.60
C TYR A 182 6.32 -20.55 -4.18
N THR A 183 5.73 -20.86 -3.02
CA THR A 183 4.61 -20.10 -2.47
C THR A 183 5.11 -19.30 -1.27
N PHE A 184 5.12 -17.98 -1.42
CA PHE A 184 5.52 -17.04 -0.37
C PHE A 184 4.39 -16.85 0.63
N PRO A 185 4.64 -16.97 1.95
CA PRO A 185 3.60 -16.76 2.97
C PRO A 185 3.01 -15.35 2.94
N PRO A 186 1.82 -15.13 3.52
CA PRO A 186 1.31 -13.80 3.80
C PRO A 186 2.27 -13.01 4.69
N PHE A 187 2.25 -11.68 4.56
CA PHE A 187 3.01 -10.75 5.41
C PHE A 187 4.44 -11.23 5.70
N SER A 188 5.20 -11.54 4.64
CA SER A 188 6.50 -12.20 4.78
C SER A 188 7.64 -11.51 4.03
N TYR A 189 8.83 -11.68 4.59
CA TYR A 189 10.09 -11.51 3.88
C TYR A 189 10.79 -12.87 3.80
N THR A 190 10.99 -13.38 2.60
CA THR A 190 11.56 -14.70 2.34
C THR A 190 12.85 -14.57 1.54
N ILE A 191 13.88 -15.26 1.99
CA ILE A 191 15.17 -15.39 1.29
C ILE A 191 15.33 -16.86 0.89
N LEU A 192 15.46 -17.10 -0.41
CA LEU A 192 15.81 -18.40 -0.98
C LEU A 192 17.30 -18.38 -1.32
N ARG A 193 18.04 -19.41 -0.89
CA ARG A 193 19.47 -19.57 -1.19
C ARG A 193 19.72 -20.96 -1.73
N VAL A 194 20.32 -21.05 -2.91
CA VAL A 194 20.61 -22.31 -3.57
C VAL A 194 21.95 -22.24 -4.33
N LYS A 195 22.73 -23.30 -4.26
CA LYS A 195 23.96 -23.45 -5.04
C LYS A 195 23.65 -23.51 -6.53
N ALA A 196 24.40 -22.74 -7.30
CA ALA A 196 24.30 -22.69 -8.76
C ALA A 196 25.68 -22.51 -9.39
N LYS A 197 25.83 -22.96 -10.62
CA LYS A 197 27.04 -22.82 -11.44
C LYS A 197 26.68 -22.32 -12.82
#